data_6f37e4f1d99660c6c3a756e55e747a48
#
_entry.id   6f37e4f1d99660c6c3a756e55e747a48
#
_cell.length_a   1.000
_cell.length_b   1.000
_cell.length_c   1.000
_cell.angle_alpha   90.00
_cell.angle_beta   90.00
_cell.angle_gamma   90.00
#
_symmetry.space_group_name_H-M   'P 1'
#
loop_
_entity.id
_entity.type
_entity.pdbx_description
1 polymer ?
#
loop_
_entity_poly.entity_id
_entity_poly.type
_entity_poly.pdbx_seq_one_letter_code
_entity_poly.pdbx_strand_id
1 'polypeptide(L)'
;MANPIRVAQIVGKMNGGGVEAVVMNYYRHIDRSKVQFDFLVDSDSTLVPREEIELLGGRVFEIPPYQHVIEYQRELHRLFKQEGWKIVHSHINALSVFPLRAAKKAGVPVRIAHSHSTSGKGE
;
A
#
# COMPACT_ATOMS: atom_id res chain seq x y z
N MET A 1 -2.69 15.50 21.94
CA MET A 1 -3.47 14.52 21.21
C MET A 1 -2.58 13.58 20.45
N ALA A 2 -2.93 12.32 20.43
CA ALA A 2 -2.13 11.34 19.72
C ALA A 2 -2.39 11.43 18.23
N ASN A 3 -1.33 11.30 17.43
CA ASN A 3 -1.46 11.19 15.98
C ASN A 3 -1.95 9.79 15.62
N PRO A 4 -2.67 9.63 14.51
CA PRO A 4 -3.06 8.30 14.08
C PRO A 4 -1.85 7.46 13.70
N ILE A 5 -2.00 6.13 13.84
CA ILE A 5 -1.02 5.20 13.32
C ILE A 5 -1.18 5.19 11.80
N ARG A 6 -0.09 5.43 11.07
CA ARG A 6 -0.17 5.42 9.62
C ARG A 6 0.28 4.06 9.08
N VAL A 7 -0.53 3.51 8.19
CA VAL A 7 -0.28 2.22 7.56
C VAL A 7 0.04 2.46 6.09
N ALA A 8 1.17 1.93 5.65
CA ALA A 8 1.53 1.99 4.22
C ALA A 8 0.79 0.88 3.50
N GLN A 9 -0.12 1.25 2.60
CA GLN A 9 -0.93 0.31 1.82
C GLN A 9 -0.30 0.15 0.44
N ILE A 10 0.24 -1.04 0.16
CA ILE A 10 0.82 -1.35 -1.15
C ILE A 10 -0.30 -1.92 -2.01
N VAL A 11 -0.82 -1.15 -2.93
CA VAL A 11 -1.98 -1.56 -3.71
C VAL A 11 -1.68 -1.86 -5.18
N GLY A 12 -0.43 -1.67 -5.60
CA GLY A 12 -0.02 -1.97 -6.97
C GLY A 12 -0.60 -0.96 -7.95
N LYS A 13 -1.16 -1.46 -9.05
CA LYS A 13 -1.72 -0.58 -10.09
C LYS A 13 -3.19 -0.29 -9.77
N MET A 14 -3.52 0.98 -9.61
CA MET A 14 -4.90 1.40 -9.39
C MET A 14 -5.54 1.74 -10.72
N ASN A 15 -6.20 0.76 -11.31
CA ASN A 15 -6.85 0.87 -12.61
C ASN A 15 -8.36 0.57 -12.55
N GLY A 16 -8.95 0.71 -11.37
CA GLY A 16 -10.38 0.50 -11.19
C GLY A 16 -10.78 -0.93 -10.86
N GLY A 17 -9.84 -1.75 -10.36
CA GLY A 17 -10.12 -3.15 -10.03
C GLY A 17 -10.75 -3.37 -8.66
N GLY A 18 -11.01 -4.63 -8.35
CA GLY A 18 -11.70 -5.01 -7.12
C GLY A 18 -10.88 -4.77 -5.85
N VAL A 19 -9.57 -4.93 -5.92
CA VAL A 19 -8.71 -4.71 -4.75
C VAL A 19 -8.76 -3.26 -4.31
N GLU A 20 -8.69 -2.31 -5.26
CA GLU A 20 -8.78 -0.89 -4.93
C GLU A 20 -10.13 -0.56 -4.30
N ALA A 21 -11.20 -1.16 -4.83
CA ALA A 21 -12.54 -0.93 -4.30
C ALA A 21 -12.63 -1.38 -2.84
N VAL A 22 -12.07 -2.54 -2.52
CA VAL A 22 -12.08 -3.07 -1.15
C VAL A 22 -11.28 -2.15 -0.22
N VAL A 23 -10.07 -1.78 -0.63
CA VAL A 23 -9.21 -0.94 0.22
C VAL A 23 -9.84 0.42 0.44
N MET A 24 -10.40 1.03 -0.60
CA MET A 24 -11.07 2.32 -0.48
C MET A 24 -12.33 2.24 0.38
N ASN A 25 -13.07 1.14 0.30
CA ASN A 25 -14.24 0.96 1.14
C ASN A 25 -13.85 0.91 2.62
N TYR A 26 -12.81 0.17 2.97
CA TYR A 26 -12.28 0.18 4.33
C TYR A 26 -11.83 1.57 4.75
N TYR A 27 -11.11 2.24 3.88
CA TYR A 27 -10.55 3.56 4.18
C TYR A 27 -11.65 4.58 4.51
N ARG A 28 -12.76 4.52 3.78
CA ARG A 28 -13.88 5.45 4.00
C ARG A 28 -14.58 5.22 5.34
N HIS A 29 -14.49 4.01 5.89
CA HIS A 29 -15.27 3.62 7.05
C HIS A 29 -14.47 3.47 8.35
N ILE A 30 -13.14 3.46 8.29
CA ILE A 30 -12.34 3.36 9.51
C ILE A 30 -12.33 4.70 10.26
N ASP A 31 -11.98 4.63 11.54
CA ASP A 31 -11.77 5.85 12.33
C ASP A 31 -10.38 6.42 11.99
N ARG A 32 -10.35 7.38 11.10
CA ARG A 32 -9.09 7.95 10.60
C ARG A 32 -8.37 8.83 11.62
N SER A 33 -9.02 9.11 12.75
CA SER A 33 -8.32 9.76 13.86
C SER A 33 -7.39 8.78 14.59
N LYS A 34 -7.62 7.48 14.45
CA LYS A 34 -6.81 6.44 15.11
C LYS A 34 -5.89 5.73 14.12
N VAL A 35 -6.38 5.45 12.91
CA VAL A 35 -5.61 4.75 11.88
C VAL A 35 -5.77 5.50 10.56
N GLN A 36 -4.67 5.88 9.96
CA GLN A 36 -4.66 6.60 8.70
C GLN A 36 -3.90 5.77 7.67
N PHE A 37 -4.31 5.85 6.41
CA PHE A 37 -3.63 5.13 5.34
C PHE A 37 -2.78 6.07 4.50
N ASP A 38 -1.63 5.57 4.08
CA ASP A 38 -0.83 6.16 3.01
C ASP A 38 -0.79 5.11 1.90
N PHE A 39 -1.05 5.53 0.66
CA PHE A 39 -1.20 4.62 -0.46
C PHE A 39 0.05 4.66 -1.33
N LEU A 40 0.67 3.50 -1.53
CA LEU A 40 1.81 3.37 -2.44
C LEU A 40 1.30 2.69 -3.69
N VAL A 41 1.34 3.41 -4.80
CA VAL A 41 0.74 2.97 -6.05
C VAL A 41 1.80 2.95 -7.15
N ASP A 42 1.68 2.01 -8.07
CA ASP A 42 2.57 1.98 -9.23
C ASP A 42 2.34 3.24 -10.06
N SER A 43 3.42 3.83 -10.54
CA SER A 43 3.35 5.12 -11.24
C SER A 43 2.56 5.06 -12.55
N ASP A 44 2.36 3.87 -13.10
CA ASP A 44 1.54 3.69 -14.31
C ASP A 44 0.07 3.40 -14.01
N SER A 45 -0.38 3.67 -12.79
CA SER A 45 -1.80 3.58 -12.43
C SER A 45 -2.62 4.63 -13.19
N THR A 46 -3.85 4.27 -13.56
CA THR A 46 -4.69 5.14 -14.39
C THR A 46 -5.87 5.77 -13.64
N LEU A 47 -6.28 5.17 -12.52
CA LEU A 47 -7.48 5.62 -11.79
C LEU A 47 -7.20 5.73 -10.29
N VAL A 48 -6.25 6.59 -9.93
CA VAL A 48 -5.93 6.82 -8.51
C VAL A 48 -6.90 7.88 -7.95
N PRO A 49 -7.69 7.54 -6.93
CA PRO A 49 -8.61 8.52 -6.33
C PRO A 49 -7.86 9.47 -5.39
N ARG A 50 -6.92 10.20 -5.94
CA ARG A 50 -6.01 11.05 -5.17
C ARG A 50 -6.73 12.12 -4.37
N GLU A 51 -7.68 12.80 -4.99
CA GLU A 51 -8.41 13.87 -4.31
C GLU A 51 -9.16 13.35 -3.08
N GLU A 52 -9.82 12.22 -3.22
CA GLU A 52 -10.56 11.63 -2.10
C GLU A 52 -9.62 11.21 -0.99
N ILE A 53 -8.51 10.57 -1.35
CA ILE A 53 -7.54 10.11 -0.36
C ILE A 53 -6.99 11.29 0.44
N GLU A 54 -6.61 12.36 -0.27
CA GLU A 54 -6.03 13.53 0.39
C GLU A 54 -7.06 14.27 1.22
N LEU A 55 -8.30 14.34 0.75
CA LEU A 55 -9.38 14.97 1.49
C LEU A 55 -9.64 14.25 2.82
N LEU A 56 -9.46 12.94 2.83
CA LEU A 56 -9.65 12.13 4.05
C LEU A 56 -8.39 12.09 4.93
N GLY A 57 -7.32 12.78 4.53
CA GLY A 57 -6.11 12.90 5.33
C GLY A 57 -4.99 11.93 4.96
N GLY A 58 -5.19 11.10 3.94
CA GLY A 58 -4.17 10.18 3.46
C GLY A 58 -3.22 10.84 2.50
N ARG A 59 -2.18 10.08 2.11
CA ARG A 59 -1.20 10.53 1.15
C ARG A 59 -1.05 9.47 0.07
N VAL A 60 -0.64 9.90 -1.13
CA VAL A 60 -0.40 8.99 -2.24
C VAL A 60 1.07 9.12 -2.65
N PHE A 61 1.76 8.00 -2.70
CA PHE A 61 3.14 7.91 -3.14
C PHE A 61 3.19 7.08 -4.41
N GLU A 62 3.76 7.63 -5.47
CA GLU A 62 3.97 6.89 -6.71
C GLU A 62 5.32 6.22 -6.68
N ILE A 63 5.35 4.93 -6.99
CA ILE A 63 6.57 4.14 -6.99
C ILE A 63 6.74 3.51 -8.36
N PRO A 64 7.98 3.12 -8.75
CA PRO A 64 8.20 2.44 -10.02
C PRO A 64 7.31 1.20 -10.12
N PRO A 65 6.83 0.83 -11.31
CA PRO A 65 6.05 -0.40 -11.47
C PRO A 65 6.84 -1.62 -11.02
N TYR A 66 6.14 -2.61 -10.46
CA TYR A 66 6.80 -3.80 -9.91
C TYR A 66 7.58 -4.59 -10.95
N GLN A 67 7.29 -4.40 -12.25
CA GLN A 67 8.07 -5.03 -13.31
C GLN A 67 9.53 -4.58 -13.32
N HIS A 68 9.80 -3.38 -12.81
CA HIS A 68 11.15 -2.86 -12.64
C HIS A 68 11.65 -3.20 -11.24
N VAL A 69 11.91 -4.48 -11.01
CA VAL A 69 12.10 -5.06 -9.68
C VAL A 69 13.15 -4.34 -8.85
N ILE A 70 14.32 -4.06 -9.44
CA ILE A 70 15.41 -3.44 -8.70
C ILE A 70 15.04 -2.01 -8.27
N GLU A 71 14.53 -1.22 -9.21
CA GLU A 71 14.11 0.15 -8.91
C GLU A 71 12.95 0.17 -7.91
N TYR A 72 12.01 -0.75 -8.07
CA TYR A 72 10.85 -0.90 -7.20
C TYR A 72 11.29 -1.14 -5.76
N GLN A 73 12.17 -2.12 -5.55
CA GLN A 73 12.65 -2.44 -4.19
C GLN A 73 13.50 -1.31 -3.60
N ARG A 74 14.33 -0.69 -4.43
CA ARG A 74 15.18 0.41 -3.97
C ARG A 74 14.35 1.60 -3.50
N GLU A 75 13.34 1.98 -4.28
CA GLU A 75 12.48 3.11 -3.93
C GLU A 75 11.64 2.81 -2.69
N LEU A 76 11.11 1.58 -2.59
CA LEU A 76 10.36 1.19 -1.40
C LEU A 76 11.23 1.23 -0.14
N HIS A 77 12.45 0.70 -0.23
CA HIS A 77 13.37 0.73 0.90
C HIS A 77 13.64 2.18 1.34
N ARG A 78 13.87 3.06 0.37
CA ARG A 78 14.11 4.48 0.64
C ARG A 78 12.89 5.10 1.35
N LEU A 79 11.69 4.85 0.82
CA LEU A 79 10.47 5.40 1.40
C LEU A 79 10.20 4.86 2.80
N PHE A 80 10.39 3.56 3.01
CA PHE A 80 10.16 2.95 4.32
C PHE A 80 11.11 3.55 5.37
N LYS A 81 12.34 3.82 4.99
CA LYS A 81 13.29 4.48 5.88
C LYS A 81 12.90 5.93 6.14
N GLN A 82 12.52 6.65 5.08
CA GLN A 82 12.20 8.07 5.17
C GLN A 82 10.93 8.33 6.00
N GLU A 83 9.88 7.58 5.74
CA GLU A 83 8.58 7.82 6.37
C GLU A 83 8.43 7.14 7.72
N GLY A 84 9.19 6.09 7.98
CA GLY A 84 9.17 5.43 9.27
C GLY A 84 7.89 4.69 9.60
N TRP A 85 7.15 4.22 8.59
CA TRP A 85 5.93 3.46 8.85
C TRP A 85 6.22 2.25 9.73
N LYS A 86 5.32 1.99 10.69
CA LYS A 86 5.41 0.83 11.56
C LYS A 86 4.69 -0.39 11.00
N ILE A 87 3.76 -0.17 10.06
CA ILE A 87 2.94 -1.22 9.47
C ILE A 87 2.93 -1.05 7.97
N VAL A 88 3.27 -2.12 7.25
CA VAL A 88 3.16 -2.20 5.79
C VAL A 88 2.20 -3.32 5.46
N HIS A 89 1.15 -3.00 4.71
CA HIS A 89 0.10 -3.94 4.33
C HIS A 89 0.08 -4.05 2.81
N SER A 90 0.45 -5.22 2.29
CA SER A 90 0.54 -5.44 0.86
C SER A 90 -0.65 -6.21 0.35
N HIS A 91 -1.23 -5.74 -0.76
CA HIS A 91 -2.43 -6.32 -1.37
C HIS A 91 -2.16 -6.96 -2.73
N ILE A 92 -0.91 -7.12 -3.12
CA ILE A 92 -0.57 -7.57 -4.47
C ILE A 92 -0.31 -9.08 -4.56
N ASN A 93 -0.96 -9.84 -3.70
CA ASN A 93 -0.95 -11.32 -3.70
C ASN A 93 0.48 -11.87 -3.67
N ALA A 94 0.83 -12.77 -4.58
CA ALA A 94 2.15 -13.39 -4.61
C ALA A 94 3.29 -12.38 -4.78
N LEU A 95 3.03 -11.25 -5.44
CA LEU A 95 4.02 -10.21 -5.63
C LEU A 95 4.37 -9.48 -4.34
N SER A 96 3.61 -9.71 -3.27
CA SER A 96 3.85 -9.10 -1.96
C SER A 96 5.23 -9.42 -1.40
N VAL A 97 5.86 -10.49 -1.87
CA VAL A 97 7.21 -10.86 -1.43
C VAL A 97 8.21 -9.70 -1.67
N PHE A 98 8.04 -8.95 -2.74
CA PHE A 98 8.98 -7.87 -3.07
C PHE A 98 8.86 -6.68 -2.12
N PRO A 99 7.67 -6.05 -1.93
CA PRO A 99 7.58 -4.93 -0.99
C PRO A 99 7.81 -5.36 0.47
N LEU A 100 7.39 -6.57 0.85
CA LEU A 100 7.59 -7.01 2.22
C LEU A 100 9.06 -7.31 2.53
N ARG A 101 9.82 -7.76 1.54
CA ARG A 101 11.26 -7.91 1.69
C ARG A 101 11.93 -6.55 1.89
N ALA A 102 11.54 -5.55 1.10
CA ALA A 102 12.07 -4.20 1.26
C ALA A 102 11.72 -3.64 2.63
N ALA A 103 10.50 -3.88 3.10
CA ALA A 103 10.06 -3.44 4.43
C ALA A 103 10.88 -4.10 5.54
N LYS A 104 11.14 -5.40 5.42
CA LYS A 104 11.96 -6.12 6.40
C LYS A 104 13.36 -5.55 6.47
N LYS A 105 13.98 -5.32 5.32
CA LYS A 105 15.33 -4.73 5.27
C LYS A 105 15.36 -3.32 5.83
N ALA A 106 14.29 -2.57 5.69
CA ALA A 106 14.19 -1.21 6.22
C ALA A 106 13.83 -1.18 7.70
N GLY A 107 13.52 -2.32 8.31
CA GLY A 107 13.23 -2.39 9.75
C GLY A 107 11.77 -2.16 10.12
N VAL A 108 10.84 -2.28 9.16
CA VAL A 108 9.41 -2.15 9.47
C VAL A 108 8.96 -3.33 10.32
N PRO A 109 8.44 -3.10 11.55
CA PRO A 109 8.16 -4.20 12.47
C PRO A 109 6.95 -5.05 12.13
N VAL A 110 5.92 -4.47 11.49
CA VAL A 110 4.70 -5.22 11.15
C VAL A 110 4.52 -5.24 9.64
N ARG A 111 4.50 -6.42 9.07
CA ARG A 111 4.39 -6.63 7.64
C ARG A 111 3.27 -7.62 7.37
N ILE A 112 2.26 -7.19 6.60
CA ILE A 112 1.06 -7.99 6.36
C ILE A 112 0.93 -8.25 4.86
N ALA A 113 0.80 -9.53 4.50
CA ALA A 113 0.48 -9.92 3.13
C ALA A 113 -1.00 -10.32 3.11
N HIS A 114 -1.78 -9.63 2.28
CA HIS A 114 -3.21 -9.90 2.16
C HIS A 114 -3.49 -10.49 0.79
N SER A 115 -4.01 -11.70 0.75
CA SER A 115 -4.42 -12.31 -0.51
C SER A 115 -5.86 -11.95 -0.81
N HIS A 116 -6.08 -11.39 -1.99
CA HIS A 116 -7.43 -11.09 -2.49
C HIS A 116 -7.86 -12.12 -3.54
N SER A 117 -7.02 -13.13 -3.79
CA SER A 117 -7.32 -14.17 -4.75
C SER A 117 -8.42 -15.09 -4.24
N THR A 118 -9.38 -15.36 -5.09
CA THR A 118 -10.46 -16.31 -4.76
C THR A 118 -10.27 -17.64 -5.45
N SER A 119 -9.20 -17.83 -6.05
CA SER A 119 -9.01 -18.97 -6.87
C SER A 119 -9.06 -20.24 -6.16
N GLY A 120 -9.50 -20.46 -6.16
CA GLY A 120 -9.30 -21.48 -5.82
C GLY A 120 -9.81 -22.22 -6.88
N LYS A 121 -10.03 -21.40 -7.14
CA LYS A 121 -10.35 -21.64 -7.76
C LYS A 121 -10.16 -22.15 -8.36
N GLY A 122 -10.18 -22.15 -8.15
CA GLY A 122 -10.07 -22.46 -8.63
C GLY A 122 -10.02 -22.64 -8.81
N GLU A 123 -10.09 -22.57 -8.68
CA GLU A 123 -9.98 -22.66 -8.82
C GLU A 123 -9.83 -22.90 -8.96
#